data_8805cec5aad218d4cae2cb5f3ed84ee1
#
_entry.id   8805cec5aad218d4cae2cb5f3ed84ee1
#
_cell.length_a   1.000
_cell.length_b   1.000
_cell.length_c   1.000
_cell.angle_alpha   90.00
_cell.angle_beta   90.00
_cell.angle_gamma   90.00
#
_symmetry.space_group_name_H-M   'P 1'
#
loop_
_entity.id
_entity.type
_entity.pdbx_description
1 polymer ?
#
loop_
_entity_poly.entity_id
_entity_poly.type
_entity_poly.pdbx_seq_one_letter_code
_entity_poly.pdbx_strand_id
1 'polypeptide(L)'
;MRIALAGVGRMGSAIAERLRAAGHRLSLYDPVLAPGGEVRESLAAAAREAEVVLLSLPDAAAVESSLSGLVEARPPVVVDLTSSLPRTTRRMAAELAPLGVAFIDCPLSGGVAGARAGTLTAMAGGDPELLERVRPVLAAFASTIRWAGPLGAGHATKALNNALSAVSLTGTAELLVTAVAYGVDEEEAVRAVNQGPARSQNSEVKYPRDVLSRSYAAGFSAGLMEKDVATALAIAAAHAVPAPLLSGTLETWREATREMGPQADFTRVHAVIATRSVSRPGSREGFSLEVLCRALAGLNLIATREAMRIADAEGLDPVRLLDIVNASTGRSEATRSAGVGEVDRLALAQARELAAQAGIWAPLTELGAALSAGGTDLVKGGSHG
;
A
#
# COMPACT_ATOMS: atom_id res chain seq x y z
N MET A 1 11.69 -17.24 -22.39
CA MET A 1 12.89 -16.98 -21.56
C MET A 1 13.00 -18.05 -20.48
N ARG A 2 14.21 -18.29 -19.97
CA ARG A 2 14.45 -19.09 -18.75
C ARG A 2 14.37 -18.15 -17.54
N ILE A 3 13.48 -18.44 -16.62
CA ILE A 3 13.19 -17.58 -15.47
C ILE A 3 13.37 -18.39 -14.19
N ALA A 4 14.15 -17.88 -13.25
CA ALA A 4 14.15 -18.38 -11.89
C ALA A 4 13.13 -17.60 -11.06
N LEU A 5 12.35 -18.27 -10.21
CA LEU A 5 11.44 -17.65 -9.26
C LEU A 5 11.77 -18.18 -7.85
N ALA A 6 12.18 -17.25 -6.99
CA ALA A 6 12.38 -17.49 -5.57
C ALA A 6 11.16 -17.03 -4.77
N GLY A 7 10.64 -17.92 -3.94
CA GLY A 7 9.39 -17.74 -3.21
C GLY A 7 8.18 -18.24 -4.02
N VAL A 8 7.70 -19.43 -3.67
CA VAL A 8 6.58 -20.12 -4.34
C VAL A 8 5.37 -20.21 -3.40
N GLY A 9 5.21 -19.21 -2.53
CA GLY A 9 4.03 -19.04 -1.71
C GLY A 9 2.80 -18.65 -2.53
N ARG A 10 1.74 -18.16 -1.90
CA ARG A 10 0.46 -17.83 -2.56
C ARG A 10 0.61 -16.91 -3.78
N MET A 11 1.45 -15.86 -3.68
CA MET A 11 1.70 -14.92 -4.78
C MET A 11 2.59 -15.53 -5.84
N GLY A 12 3.74 -16.10 -5.44
CA GLY A 12 4.70 -16.69 -6.38
C GLY A 12 4.12 -17.87 -7.17
N SER A 13 3.29 -18.72 -6.56
CA SER A 13 2.59 -19.79 -7.28
C SER A 13 1.67 -19.25 -8.39
N ALA A 14 0.90 -18.18 -8.09
CA ALA A 14 0.04 -17.57 -9.09
C ALA A 14 0.86 -16.92 -10.23
N ILE A 15 1.98 -16.29 -9.91
CA ILE A 15 2.92 -15.74 -10.90
C ILE A 15 3.52 -16.88 -11.75
N ALA A 16 3.96 -17.99 -11.14
CA ALA A 16 4.51 -19.15 -11.86
C ALA A 16 3.50 -19.74 -12.85
N GLU A 17 2.22 -19.87 -12.48
CA GLU A 17 1.15 -20.32 -13.38
C GLU A 17 1.04 -19.40 -14.62
N ARG A 18 1.06 -18.09 -14.42
CA ARG A 18 0.98 -17.11 -15.50
C ARG A 18 2.21 -17.14 -16.42
N LEU A 19 3.40 -17.25 -15.85
CA LEU A 19 4.65 -17.37 -16.60
C LEU A 19 4.69 -18.62 -17.47
N ARG A 20 4.23 -19.78 -16.95
CA ARG A 20 4.11 -21.02 -17.75
C ARG A 20 3.11 -20.85 -18.89
N ALA A 21 1.96 -20.24 -18.61
CA ALA A 21 0.94 -19.95 -19.61
C ALA A 21 1.46 -19.02 -20.74
N ALA A 22 2.39 -18.12 -20.41
CA ALA A 22 3.09 -17.27 -21.37
C ALA A 22 4.27 -17.94 -22.10
N GLY A 23 4.51 -19.25 -21.87
CA GLY A 23 5.54 -20.04 -22.57
C GLY A 23 6.96 -19.87 -22.01
N HIS A 24 7.12 -19.35 -20.79
CA HIS A 24 8.42 -19.28 -20.14
C HIS A 24 8.83 -20.63 -19.51
N ARG A 25 10.13 -20.91 -19.47
CA ARG A 25 10.70 -22.07 -18.75
C ARG A 25 11.07 -21.64 -17.35
N LEU A 26 10.61 -22.37 -16.33
CA LEU A 26 10.80 -22.01 -14.93
C LEU A 26 11.81 -22.91 -14.23
N SER A 27 12.61 -22.29 -13.34
CA SER A 27 13.32 -22.93 -12.25
C SER A 27 12.86 -22.28 -10.96
N LEU A 28 12.33 -23.07 -10.03
CA LEU A 28 11.72 -22.59 -8.81
C LEU A 28 12.63 -22.84 -7.61
N TYR A 29 12.60 -21.92 -6.67
CA TYR A 29 13.23 -22.11 -5.36
C TYR A 29 12.32 -21.62 -4.25
N ASP A 30 12.12 -22.45 -3.25
CA ASP A 30 11.48 -22.09 -1.99
C ASP A 30 12.03 -23.02 -0.90
N PRO A 31 12.50 -22.49 0.25
CA PRO A 31 13.17 -23.31 1.27
C PRO A 31 12.25 -24.35 1.93
N VAL A 32 10.92 -24.23 1.77
CA VAL A 32 9.95 -25.18 2.34
C VAL A 32 9.48 -26.25 1.33
N LEU A 33 9.87 -26.14 0.06
CA LEU A 33 9.52 -27.11 -0.97
C LEU A 33 10.63 -28.14 -1.18
N ALA A 34 10.24 -29.40 -1.30
CA ALA A 34 11.18 -30.47 -1.67
C ALA A 34 11.67 -30.29 -3.11
N PRO A 35 12.98 -30.43 -3.37
CA PRO A 35 13.52 -30.44 -4.73
C PRO A 35 12.90 -31.52 -5.61
N GLY A 36 12.65 -31.18 -6.89
CA GLY A 36 12.10 -32.09 -7.89
C GLY A 36 11.36 -31.33 -9.00
N GLY A 37 11.34 -31.88 -10.21
CA GLY A 37 10.75 -31.23 -11.37
C GLY A 37 11.38 -29.85 -11.65
N GLU A 38 10.62 -28.77 -11.51
CA GLU A 38 11.12 -27.40 -11.65
C GLU A 38 11.76 -26.85 -10.37
N VAL A 39 11.54 -27.46 -9.18
CA VAL A 39 12.06 -27.00 -7.89
C VAL A 39 13.50 -27.43 -7.71
N ARG A 40 14.38 -26.48 -7.38
CA ARG A 40 15.81 -26.69 -7.16
C ARG A 40 16.15 -26.70 -5.67
N GLU A 41 17.28 -27.31 -5.33
CA GLU A 41 17.81 -27.43 -3.97
C GLU A 41 18.30 -26.09 -3.37
N SER A 42 18.62 -25.10 -4.22
CA SER A 42 19.07 -23.79 -3.79
C SER A 42 18.68 -22.69 -4.77
N LEU A 43 18.70 -21.44 -4.31
CA LEU A 43 18.51 -20.30 -5.19
C LEU A 43 19.62 -20.23 -6.27
N ALA A 44 20.87 -20.55 -5.89
CA ALA A 44 21.97 -20.58 -6.84
C ALA A 44 21.71 -21.59 -7.97
N ALA A 45 21.24 -22.80 -7.62
CA ALA A 45 20.90 -23.81 -8.61
C ALA A 45 19.73 -23.39 -9.51
N ALA A 46 18.71 -22.72 -8.96
CA ALA A 46 17.59 -22.20 -9.73
C ALA A 46 18.01 -21.08 -10.69
N ALA A 47 18.91 -20.19 -10.25
CA ALA A 47 19.31 -18.98 -10.96
C ALA A 47 20.42 -19.22 -12.00
N ARG A 48 21.16 -20.33 -11.94
CA ARG A 48 22.39 -20.58 -12.73
C ARG A 48 22.23 -20.42 -14.25
N GLU A 49 21.08 -20.82 -14.78
CA GLU A 49 20.81 -20.72 -16.23
C GLU A 49 19.70 -19.70 -16.54
N ALA A 50 19.24 -18.96 -15.53
CA ALA A 50 18.15 -18.01 -15.70
C ALA A 50 18.63 -16.75 -16.41
N GLU A 51 17.79 -16.24 -17.31
CA GLU A 51 17.98 -14.93 -17.95
C GLU A 51 17.43 -13.82 -17.06
N VAL A 52 16.45 -14.14 -16.21
CA VAL A 52 15.83 -13.25 -15.22
C VAL A 52 15.54 -14.04 -13.94
N VAL A 53 15.90 -13.49 -12.80
CA VAL A 53 15.50 -13.99 -11.49
C VAL A 53 14.41 -13.09 -10.92
N LEU A 54 13.29 -13.65 -10.52
CA LEU A 54 12.20 -12.98 -9.83
C LEU A 54 12.26 -13.36 -8.35
N LEU A 55 12.24 -12.36 -7.46
CA LEU A 55 12.13 -12.56 -6.02
C LEU A 55 10.70 -12.23 -5.59
N SER A 56 9.95 -13.20 -5.07
CA SER A 56 8.59 -13.05 -4.54
C SER A 56 8.57 -13.52 -3.09
N LEU A 57 9.32 -12.82 -2.26
CA LEU A 57 9.68 -13.20 -0.89
C LEU A 57 8.78 -12.48 0.13
N PRO A 58 8.74 -12.94 1.41
CA PRO A 58 7.85 -12.35 2.42
C PRO A 58 8.24 -10.93 2.84
N ASP A 59 9.53 -10.62 2.92
CA ASP A 59 10.04 -9.36 3.47
C ASP A 59 11.46 -9.03 3.02
N ALA A 60 11.98 -7.89 3.50
CA ALA A 60 13.32 -7.40 3.20
C ALA A 60 14.43 -8.33 3.72
N ALA A 61 14.22 -9.00 4.86
CA ALA A 61 15.23 -9.92 5.43
C ALA A 61 15.39 -11.16 4.53
N ALA A 62 14.29 -11.68 3.98
CA ALA A 62 14.34 -12.78 3.02
C ALA A 62 15.01 -12.35 1.71
N VAL A 63 14.81 -11.11 1.24
CA VAL A 63 15.53 -10.55 0.08
C VAL A 63 17.03 -10.48 0.38
N GLU A 64 17.43 -9.97 1.52
CA GLU A 64 18.84 -9.93 1.94
C GLU A 64 19.47 -11.31 2.03
N SER A 65 18.74 -12.29 2.56
CA SER A 65 19.19 -13.67 2.64
C SER A 65 19.38 -14.34 1.27
N SER A 66 18.74 -13.84 0.22
CA SER A 66 18.92 -14.35 -1.16
C SER A 66 20.26 -13.94 -1.78
N LEU A 67 20.97 -12.97 -1.21
CA LEU A 67 22.18 -12.40 -1.78
C LEU A 67 23.26 -13.44 -2.08
N SER A 68 23.53 -14.36 -1.15
CA SER A 68 24.57 -15.39 -1.33
C SER A 68 24.32 -16.27 -2.55
N GLY A 69 23.08 -16.68 -2.76
CA GLY A 69 22.70 -17.48 -3.94
C GLY A 69 22.78 -16.70 -5.25
N LEU A 70 22.47 -15.39 -5.22
CA LEU A 70 22.59 -14.52 -6.38
C LEU A 70 24.07 -14.22 -6.74
N VAL A 71 24.92 -14.03 -5.72
CA VAL A 71 26.38 -13.87 -5.89
C VAL A 71 27.01 -15.12 -6.51
N GLU A 72 26.60 -16.31 -6.06
CA GLU A 72 27.07 -17.59 -6.62
C GLU A 72 26.63 -17.77 -8.08
N ALA A 73 25.34 -17.55 -8.37
CA ALA A 73 24.75 -17.82 -9.69
C ALA A 73 25.06 -16.76 -10.75
N ARG A 74 25.19 -15.48 -10.33
CA ARG A 74 25.43 -14.30 -11.19
C ARG A 74 24.46 -14.20 -12.37
N PRO A 75 23.15 -14.18 -12.12
CA PRO A 75 22.17 -14.05 -13.19
C PRO A 75 22.30 -12.67 -13.86
N PRO A 76 21.96 -12.52 -15.15
CA PRO A 76 22.04 -11.22 -15.83
C PRO A 76 21.17 -10.15 -15.20
N VAL A 77 19.97 -10.52 -14.70
CA VAL A 77 18.97 -9.59 -14.17
C VAL A 77 18.24 -10.20 -12.96
N VAL A 78 18.08 -9.39 -11.92
CA VAL A 78 17.22 -9.68 -10.76
C VAL A 78 16.09 -8.65 -10.70
N VAL A 79 14.85 -9.11 -10.55
CA VAL A 79 13.66 -8.30 -10.35
C VAL A 79 13.07 -8.64 -8.98
N ASP A 80 13.09 -7.69 -8.06
CA ASP A 80 12.51 -7.87 -6.73
C ASP A 80 11.03 -7.45 -6.73
N LEU A 81 10.13 -8.45 -6.68
CA LEU A 81 8.68 -8.27 -6.61
C LEU A 81 8.18 -8.14 -5.16
N THR A 82 9.07 -8.27 -4.19
CA THR A 82 8.76 -8.23 -2.76
C THR A 82 8.33 -6.81 -2.34
N SER A 83 7.48 -6.69 -1.33
CA SER A 83 7.32 -5.40 -0.64
C SER A 83 8.45 -5.23 0.38
N SER A 84 9.51 -4.51 -0.02
CA SER A 84 10.76 -4.33 0.72
C SER A 84 11.08 -2.85 0.97
N LEU A 85 12.26 -2.55 1.48
CA LEU A 85 12.74 -1.20 1.76
C LEU A 85 13.65 -0.70 0.62
N PRO A 86 13.56 0.57 0.20
CA PRO A 86 14.47 1.14 -0.80
C PRO A 86 15.96 0.96 -0.46
N ARG A 87 16.32 1.09 0.83
CA ARG A 87 17.70 0.87 1.29
C ARG A 87 18.20 -0.57 1.06
N THR A 88 17.34 -1.56 1.27
CA THR A 88 17.66 -2.98 0.99
C THR A 88 17.90 -3.17 -0.50
N THR A 89 17.03 -2.63 -1.34
CA THR A 89 17.19 -2.65 -2.80
C THR A 89 18.53 -2.08 -3.24
N ARG A 90 18.87 -0.86 -2.76
CA ARG A 90 20.14 -0.20 -3.12
C ARG A 90 21.36 -0.97 -2.66
N ARG A 91 21.31 -1.57 -1.46
CA ARG A 91 22.37 -2.43 -0.94
C ARG A 91 22.54 -3.68 -1.79
N MET A 92 21.45 -4.41 -2.08
CA MET A 92 21.48 -5.59 -2.95
C MET A 92 22.09 -5.28 -4.31
N ALA A 93 21.66 -4.18 -4.93
CA ALA A 93 22.18 -3.76 -6.22
C ALA A 93 23.67 -3.39 -6.17
N ALA A 94 24.12 -2.69 -5.13
CA ALA A 94 25.54 -2.33 -4.96
C ALA A 94 26.44 -3.56 -4.80
N GLU A 95 25.99 -4.59 -4.11
CA GLU A 95 26.70 -5.86 -3.93
C GLU A 95 26.76 -6.69 -5.22
N LEU A 96 25.71 -6.62 -6.04
CA LEU A 96 25.56 -7.41 -7.26
C LEU A 96 26.17 -6.75 -8.49
N ALA A 97 26.21 -5.42 -8.56
CA ALA A 97 26.70 -4.67 -9.71
C ALA A 97 28.16 -5.00 -10.12
N PRO A 98 29.14 -5.16 -9.20
CA PRO A 98 30.51 -5.57 -9.54
C PRO A 98 30.59 -6.96 -10.22
N LEU A 99 29.55 -7.77 -10.06
CA LEU A 99 29.45 -9.11 -10.66
C LEU A 99 28.73 -9.10 -12.00
N GLY A 100 28.35 -7.91 -12.51
CA GLY A 100 27.61 -7.76 -13.76
C GLY A 100 26.13 -8.10 -13.65
N VAL A 101 25.57 -8.21 -12.44
CA VAL A 101 24.16 -8.50 -12.18
C VAL A 101 23.37 -7.20 -12.09
N ALA A 102 22.45 -6.98 -13.00
CA ALA A 102 21.54 -5.83 -12.96
C ALA A 102 20.37 -6.10 -12.02
N PHE A 103 19.92 -5.06 -11.30
CA PHE A 103 18.85 -5.18 -10.29
C PHE A 103 17.79 -4.09 -10.48
N ILE A 104 16.51 -4.46 -10.42
CA ILE A 104 15.37 -3.55 -10.32
C ILE A 104 14.42 -4.00 -9.22
N ASP A 105 13.78 -3.06 -8.56
CA ASP A 105 12.65 -3.33 -7.67
C ASP A 105 11.34 -3.13 -8.43
N CYS A 106 10.40 -4.04 -8.20
CA CYS A 106 9.15 -4.04 -8.96
C CYS A 106 7.99 -4.62 -8.13
N PRO A 107 7.70 -4.04 -6.95
CA PRO A 107 6.62 -4.52 -6.10
C PRO A 107 5.28 -4.46 -6.82
N LEU A 108 4.37 -5.35 -6.39
CA LEU A 108 3.10 -5.61 -7.05
C LEU A 108 1.91 -5.10 -6.22
N SER A 109 0.85 -4.66 -6.90
CA SER A 109 -0.44 -4.32 -6.32
C SER A 109 -1.56 -5.06 -7.04
N GLY A 110 -2.59 -5.52 -6.30
CA GLY A 110 -3.74 -6.26 -6.85
C GLY A 110 -3.97 -7.64 -6.21
N GLY A 111 -3.09 -8.06 -5.27
CA GLY A 111 -3.24 -9.30 -4.51
C GLY A 111 -3.14 -10.58 -5.36
N VAL A 112 -3.38 -11.74 -4.73
CA VAL A 112 -3.27 -13.05 -5.38
C VAL A 112 -4.31 -13.23 -6.50
N ALA A 113 -5.51 -12.65 -6.32
CA ALA A 113 -6.55 -12.70 -7.35
C ALA A 113 -6.11 -11.95 -8.62
N GLY A 114 -5.49 -10.77 -8.46
CA GLY A 114 -4.91 -10.02 -9.57
C GLY A 114 -3.77 -10.77 -10.26
N ALA A 115 -2.92 -11.47 -9.49
CA ALA A 115 -1.85 -12.29 -10.06
C ALA A 115 -2.40 -13.40 -10.95
N ARG A 116 -3.41 -14.17 -10.48
CA ARG A 116 -4.06 -15.21 -11.26
C ARG A 116 -4.76 -14.67 -12.51
N ALA A 117 -5.41 -13.52 -12.39
CA ALA A 117 -6.09 -12.86 -13.52
C ALA A 117 -5.11 -12.18 -14.50
N GLY A 118 -3.84 -11.98 -14.13
CA GLY A 118 -2.87 -11.21 -14.93
C GLY A 118 -3.14 -9.71 -14.92
N THR A 119 -3.79 -9.20 -13.88
CA THR A 119 -4.24 -7.79 -13.79
C THR A 119 -3.50 -6.98 -12.72
N LEU A 120 -2.33 -7.45 -12.27
CA LEU A 120 -1.52 -6.71 -11.31
C LEU A 120 -1.05 -5.36 -11.86
N THR A 121 -0.84 -4.43 -10.94
CA THR A 121 -0.04 -3.24 -11.20
C THR A 121 1.37 -3.47 -10.66
N ALA A 122 2.37 -3.36 -11.52
CA ALA A 122 3.80 -3.44 -11.22
C ALA A 122 4.38 -2.02 -11.18
N MET A 123 5.08 -1.69 -10.08
CA MET A 123 5.67 -0.38 -9.82
C MET A 123 7.19 -0.51 -9.86
N ALA A 124 7.82 -0.26 -11.02
CA ALA A 124 9.23 -0.54 -11.23
C ALA A 124 10.13 0.63 -10.87
N GLY A 125 11.15 0.38 -10.04
CA GLY A 125 12.25 1.30 -9.77
C GLY A 125 13.56 0.78 -10.34
N GLY A 126 14.36 1.66 -10.95
CA GLY A 126 15.64 1.34 -11.55
C GLY A 126 15.81 1.87 -12.98
N ASP A 127 16.73 1.27 -13.71
CA ASP A 127 17.01 1.65 -15.09
C ASP A 127 15.81 1.38 -16.01
N PRO A 128 15.30 2.39 -16.74
CA PRO A 128 14.16 2.23 -17.65
C PRO A 128 14.46 1.28 -18.83
N GLU A 129 15.69 1.22 -19.32
CA GLU A 129 16.06 0.28 -20.40
C GLU A 129 16.01 -1.16 -19.89
N LEU A 130 16.46 -1.39 -18.65
CA LEU A 130 16.37 -2.70 -18.01
C LEU A 130 14.90 -3.10 -17.79
N LEU A 131 14.04 -2.14 -17.40
CA LEU A 131 12.61 -2.38 -17.30
C LEU A 131 12.01 -2.84 -18.63
N GLU A 132 12.38 -2.21 -19.76
CA GLU A 132 11.87 -2.61 -21.08
C GLU A 132 12.32 -4.04 -21.45
N ARG A 133 13.54 -4.44 -21.07
CA ARG A 133 14.05 -5.80 -21.29
C ARG A 133 13.25 -6.87 -20.53
N VAL A 134 12.79 -6.57 -19.30
CA VAL A 134 12.01 -7.51 -18.47
C VAL A 134 10.50 -7.33 -18.62
N ARG A 135 10.05 -6.29 -19.33
CA ARG A 135 8.61 -6.01 -19.56
C ARG A 135 7.84 -7.23 -20.08
N PRO A 136 8.33 -8.03 -21.05
CA PRO A 136 7.61 -9.23 -21.51
C PRO A 136 7.36 -10.26 -20.40
N VAL A 137 8.29 -10.37 -19.42
CA VAL A 137 8.14 -11.26 -18.27
C VAL A 137 7.07 -10.72 -17.32
N LEU A 138 7.13 -9.42 -17.01
CA LEU A 138 6.16 -8.76 -16.13
C LEU A 138 4.74 -8.77 -16.72
N ALA A 139 4.61 -8.60 -18.04
CA ALA A 139 3.33 -8.59 -18.76
C ALA A 139 2.58 -9.93 -18.67
N ALA A 140 3.24 -11.03 -18.32
CA ALA A 140 2.57 -12.31 -18.10
C ALA A 140 1.57 -12.27 -16.93
N PHE A 141 1.81 -11.43 -15.91
CA PHE A 141 1.01 -11.36 -14.69
C PHE A 141 0.57 -9.94 -14.29
N ALA A 142 1.06 -8.89 -14.98
CA ALA A 142 0.70 -7.50 -14.71
C ALA A 142 0.18 -6.82 -15.98
N SER A 143 -1.05 -6.30 -15.93
CA SER A 143 -1.65 -5.52 -17.03
C SER A 143 -1.18 -4.06 -17.04
N THR A 144 -0.71 -3.57 -15.89
CA THR A 144 -0.21 -2.21 -15.73
C THR A 144 1.23 -2.27 -15.20
N ILE A 145 2.18 -1.76 -15.98
CA ILE A 145 3.59 -1.69 -15.59
C ILE A 145 4.01 -0.23 -15.65
N ARG A 146 4.36 0.35 -14.51
CA ARG A 146 4.72 1.76 -14.36
C ARG A 146 6.15 1.90 -13.87
N TRP A 147 6.93 2.74 -14.52
CA TRP A 147 8.23 3.16 -14.02
C TRP A 147 8.02 4.23 -12.95
N ALA A 148 8.48 3.96 -11.73
CA ALA A 148 8.31 4.82 -10.56
C ALA A 148 9.47 5.81 -10.38
N GLY A 149 10.64 5.52 -10.94
CA GLY A 149 11.82 6.36 -10.80
C GLY A 149 13.12 5.54 -10.66
N PRO A 150 14.16 6.10 -10.03
CA PRO A 150 15.42 5.40 -9.82
C PRO A 150 15.25 4.17 -8.90
N LEU A 151 16.33 3.44 -8.71
CA LEU A 151 16.36 2.21 -7.92
C LEU A 151 15.87 2.45 -6.47
N GLY A 152 14.89 1.66 -6.04
CA GLY A 152 14.16 1.78 -4.78
C GLY A 152 12.84 2.56 -4.89
N ALA A 153 12.63 3.28 -6.00
CA ALA A 153 11.40 4.07 -6.20
C ALA A 153 10.13 3.22 -6.27
N GLY A 154 10.20 2.01 -6.78
CA GLY A 154 9.07 1.09 -6.80
C GLY A 154 8.61 0.73 -5.37
N HIS A 155 9.54 0.32 -4.51
CA HIS A 155 9.25 -0.01 -3.10
C HIS A 155 8.71 1.19 -2.33
N ALA A 156 9.30 2.39 -2.50
CA ALA A 156 8.80 3.60 -1.87
C ALA A 156 7.38 3.94 -2.35
N THR A 157 7.15 3.92 -3.66
CA THR A 157 5.82 4.16 -4.25
C THR A 157 4.78 3.17 -3.72
N LYS A 158 5.12 1.88 -3.62
CA LYS A 158 4.22 0.86 -3.08
C LYS A 158 3.87 1.11 -1.62
N ALA A 159 4.86 1.44 -0.78
CA ALA A 159 4.65 1.73 0.64
C ALA A 159 3.75 2.96 0.84
N LEU A 160 4.01 4.06 0.11
CA LEU A 160 3.20 5.27 0.18
C LEU A 160 1.77 5.05 -0.35
N ASN A 161 1.60 4.30 -1.46
CA ASN A 161 0.27 3.92 -1.96
C ASN A 161 -0.55 3.17 -0.90
N ASN A 162 0.07 2.21 -0.19
CA ASN A 162 -0.64 1.44 0.82
C ASN A 162 -0.87 2.26 2.11
N ALA A 163 0.03 3.16 2.48
CA ALA A 163 -0.20 4.09 3.58
C ALA A 163 -1.40 5.02 3.32
N LEU A 164 -1.51 5.57 2.10
CA LEU A 164 -2.68 6.36 1.68
C LEU A 164 -3.97 5.53 1.70
N SER A 165 -3.90 4.28 1.24
CA SER A 165 -5.05 3.35 1.32
C SER A 165 -5.44 3.05 2.77
N ALA A 166 -4.47 2.91 3.68
CA ALA A 166 -4.72 2.66 5.10
C ALA A 166 -5.45 3.83 5.76
N VAL A 167 -4.99 5.08 5.54
CA VAL A 167 -5.68 6.29 6.04
C VAL A 167 -7.10 6.37 5.53
N SER A 168 -7.27 6.24 4.22
CA SER A 168 -8.59 6.35 3.58
C SER A 168 -9.57 5.26 4.06
N LEU A 169 -9.10 4.00 4.21
CA LEU A 169 -9.94 2.91 4.69
C LEU A 169 -10.37 3.12 6.15
N THR A 170 -9.42 3.47 7.03
CA THR A 170 -9.66 3.69 8.45
C THR A 170 -10.54 4.92 8.68
N GLY A 171 -10.24 6.04 8.03
CA GLY A 171 -11.05 7.25 8.15
C GLY A 171 -12.49 7.06 7.65
N THR A 172 -12.66 6.26 6.57
CA THR A 172 -14.01 5.87 6.12
C THR A 172 -14.73 5.02 7.16
N ALA A 173 -14.03 4.09 7.85
CA ALA A 173 -14.61 3.31 8.92
C ALA A 173 -15.07 4.18 10.09
N GLU A 174 -14.23 5.10 10.56
CA GLU A 174 -14.56 6.05 11.62
C GLU A 174 -15.80 6.89 11.25
N LEU A 175 -15.85 7.40 10.02
CA LEU A 175 -16.99 8.15 9.50
C LEU A 175 -18.27 7.31 9.52
N LEU A 176 -18.23 6.09 8.97
CA LEU A 176 -19.43 5.24 8.86
C LEU A 176 -19.97 4.86 10.24
N VAL A 177 -19.09 4.40 11.15
CA VAL A 177 -19.49 4.01 12.50
C VAL A 177 -20.09 5.21 13.25
N THR A 178 -19.51 6.42 13.06
CA THR A 178 -20.08 7.65 13.61
C THR A 178 -21.46 7.94 13.01
N ALA A 179 -21.60 7.91 11.68
CA ALA A 179 -22.87 8.20 10.99
C ALA A 179 -24.00 7.23 11.44
N VAL A 180 -23.68 5.94 11.57
CA VAL A 180 -24.63 4.92 12.05
C VAL A 180 -25.10 5.22 13.49
N ALA A 181 -24.22 5.68 14.36
CA ALA A 181 -24.60 6.08 15.73
C ALA A 181 -25.63 7.23 15.75
N TYR A 182 -25.64 8.07 14.72
CA TYR A 182 -26.63 9.14 14.50
C TYR A 182 -27.82 8.70 13.62
N GLY A 183 -27.96 7.39 13.36
CA GLY A 183 -29.10 6.79 12.65
C GLY A 183 -29.06 6.96 11.14
N VAL A 184 -27.88 7.19 10.55
CA VAL A 184 -27.68 7.14 9.09
C VAL A 184 -27.42 5.70 8.68
N ASP A 185 -28.01 5.28 7.57
CA ASP A 185 -27.74 3.97 6.98
C ASP A 185 -26.33 3.89 6.40
N GLU A 186 -25.65 2.74 6.53
CA GLU A 186 -24.27 2.55 6.06
C GLU A 186 -24.15 2.79 4.55
N GLU A 187 -25.11 2.32 3.74
CA GLU A 187 -25.08 2.52 2.31
C GLU A 187 -25.29 3.99 1.93
N GLU A 188 -26.17 4.70 2.68
CA GLU A 188 -26.36 6.15 2.53
C GLU A 188 -25.06 6.89 2.81
N ALA A 189 -24.37 6.55 3.89
CA ALA A 189 -23.08 7.16 4.24
C ALA A 189 -22.01 6.90 3.17
N VAL A 190 -21.90 5.67 2.65
CA VAL A 190 -20.96 5.36 1.54
C VAL A 190 -21.32 6.12 0.27
N ARG A 191 -22.61 6.25 -0.07
CA ARG A 191 -23.04 7.05 -1.21
C ARG A 191 -22.64 8.53 -1.06
N ALA A 192 -22.82 9.10 0.13
CA ALA A 192 -22.42 10.48 0.41
C ALA A 192 -20.90 10.69 0.28
N VAL A 193 -20.09 9.79 0.82
CA VAL A 193 -18.62 9.80 0.64
C VAL A 193 -18.25 9.81 -0.84
N ASN A 194 -18.91 8.95 -1.65
CA ASN A 194 -18.59 8.79 -3.08
C ASN A 194 -19.08 9.96 -3.96
N GLN A 195 -19.99 10.77 -3.49
CA GLN A 195 -20.46 11.99 -4.18
C GLN A 195 -19.62 13.23 -3.88
N GLY A 196 -18.71 13.15 -2.89
CA GLY A 196 -17.98 14.31 -2.37
C GLY A 196 -16.46 14.21 -2.47
N PRO A 197 -15.75 15.17 -1.86
CA PRO A 197 -14.29 15.25 -1.89
C PRO A 197 -13.58 14.14 -1.08
N ALA A 198 -14.32 13.37 -0.30
CA ALA A 198 -13.80 12.24 0.47
C ALA A 198 -13.68 10.95 -0.34
N ARG A 199 -14.18 10.94 -1.57
CA ARG A 199 -14.20 9.77 -2.46
C ARG A 199 -12.81 9.16 -2.62
N SER A 200 -12.74 7.82 -2.53
CA SER A 200 -11.52 7.06 -2.66
C SER A 200 -11.77 5.68 -3.29
N GLN A 201 -10.72 4.99 -3.70
CA GLN A 201 -10.82 3.61 -4.19
C GLN A 201 -11.42 2.68 -3.12
N ASN A 202 -11.13 2.93 -1.84
CA ASN A 202 -11.72 2.15 -0.76
C ASN A 202 -13.23 2.35 -0.68
N SER A 203 -13.72 3.59 -0.67
CA SER A 203 -15.15 3.90 -0.58
C SER A 203 -15.93 3.46 -1.82
N GLU A 204 -15.32 3.54 -3.02
CA GLU A 204 -15.96 3.15 -4.28
C GLU A 204 -16.03 1.64 -4.48
N VAL A 205 -15.01 0.90 -4.05
CA VAL A 205 -14.85 -0.52 -4.40
C VAL A 205 -14.92 -1.42 -3.17
N LYS A 206 -14.05 -1.20 -2.17
CA LYS A 206 -13.92 -2.14 -1.05
C LYS A 206 -15.06 -2.05 -0.07
N TYR A 207 -15.57 -0.85 0.20
CA TYR A 207 -16.71 -0.70 1.09
C TYR A 207 -17.96 -1.42 0.55
N PRO A 208 -18.45 -1.16 -0.67
CA PRO A 208 -19.60 -1.89 -1.19
C PRO A 208 -19.36 -3.40 -1.29
N ARG A 209 -18.20 -3.81 -1.80
CA ARG A 209 -17.92 -5.21 -2.12
C ARG A 209 -17.61 -6.06 -0.88
N ASP A 210 -16.79 -5.54 0.03
CA ASP A 210 -16.17 -6.35 1.09
C ASP A 210 -16.66 -5.98 2.49
N VAL A 211 -16.93 -4.69 2.75
CA VAL A 211 -17.33 -4.21 4.09
C VAL A 211 -18.84 -4.29 4.28
N LEU A 212 -19.65 -3.67 3.43
CA LEU A 212 -21.11 -3.69 3.53
C LEU A 212 -21.69 -5.09 3.34
N SER A 213 -21.09 -5.90 2.46
CA SER A 213 -21.44 -7.31 2.29
C SER A 213 -21.01 -8.20 3.45
N ARG A 214 -20.18 -7.69 4.37
CA ARG A 214 -19.54 -8.45 5.46
C ARG A 214 -18.68 -9.63 5.01
N SER A 215 -18.29 -9.67 3.72
CA SER A 215 -17.45 -10.74 3.18
C SER A 215 -16.00 -10.66 3.68
N TYR A 216 -15.48 -9.42 3.86
CA TYR A 216 -14.10 -9.16 4.28
C TYR A 216 -13.08 -10.02 3.51
N ALA A 217 -13.17 -9.98 2.18
CA ALA A 217 -12.43 -10.87 1.28
C ALA A 217 -11.68 -10.11 0.17
N ALA A 218 -11.16 -8.93 0.49
CA ALA A 218 -10.37 -8.12 -0.46
C ALA A 218 -9.03 -8.77 -0.84
N GLY A 219 -8.58 -9.77 -0.08
CA GLY A 219 -7.42 -10.60 -0.42
C GLY A 219 -6.08 -10.02 -0.03
N PHE A 220 -6.05 -9.06 0.90
CA PHE A 220 -4.84 -8.48 1.48
C PHE A 220 -4.93 -8.54 3.02
N SER A 221 -3.86 -8.96 3.69
CA SER A 221 -3.93 -9.17 5.14
C SER A 221 -3.60 -7.90 5.93
N ALA A 222 -4.13 -7.84 7.16
CA ALA A 222 -3.90 -6.75 8.10
C ALA A 222 -2.39 -6.59 8.43
N GLY A 223 -1.68 -7.68 8.67
CA GLY A 223 -0.24 -7.64 8.93
C GLY A 223 0.58 -7.11 7.77
N LEU A 224 0.16 -7.36 6.52
CA LEU A 224 0.80 -6.76 5.35
C LEU A 224 0.50 -5.25 5.24
N MET A 225 -0.70 -4.80 5.59
CA MET A 225 -1.01 -3.37 5.61
C MET A 225 -0.20 -2.65 6.70
N GLU A 226 -0.16 -3.20 7.91
CA GLU A 226 0.67 -2.68 9.00
C GLU A 226 2.14 -2.56 8.59
N LYS A 227 2.71 -3.63 8.00
CA LYS A 227 4.08 -3.64 7.49
C LYS A 227 4.31 -2.54 6.44
N ASP A 228 3.39 -2.35 5.51
CA ASP A 228 3.57 -1.38 4.43
C ASP A 228 3.46 0.07 4.95
N VAL A 229 2.59 0.36 5.92
CA VAL A 229 2.56 1.66 6.62
C VAL A 229 3.85 1.88 7.40
N ALA A 230 4.35 0.86 8.12
CA ALA A 230 5.64 0.93 8.81
C ALA A 230 6.81 1.17 7.85
N THR A 231 6.77 0.59 6.64
CA THR A 231 7.75 0.83 5.58
C THR A 231 7.74 2.30 5.13
N ALA A 232 6.57 2.89 4.89
CA ALA A 232 6.45 4.32 4.54
C ALA A 232 7.04 5.22 5.63
N LEU A 233 6.78 4.92 6.91
CA LEU A 233 7.36 5.66 8.04
C LEU A 233 8.87 5.43 8.19
N ALA A 234 9.38 4.25 7.88
CA ALA A 234 10.82 4.02 7.87
C ALA A 234 11.54 4.86 6.80
N ILE A 235 10.90 5.08 5.66
CA ILE A 235 11.40 5.99 4.62
C ILE A 235 11.36 7.43 5.15
N ALA A 236 10.24 7.88 5.73
CA ALA A 236 10.11 9.21 6.32
C ALA A 236 11.18 9.47 7.37
N ALA A 237 11.42 8.52 8.28
CA ALA A 237 12.42 8.61 9.33
C ALA A 237 13.85 8.70 8.79
N ALA A 238 14.17 7.96 7.72
CA ALA A 238 15.48 7.99 7.08
C ALA A 238 15.85 9.39 6.51
N HIS A 239 14.83 10.18 6.17
CA HIS A 239 14.96 11.55 5.65
C HIS A 239 14.55 12.64 6.65
N ALA A 240 14.28 12.28 7.91
CA ALA A 240 13.79 13.19 8.95
C ALA A 240 12.51 13.97 8.54
N VAL A 241 11.65 13.37 7.72
CA VAL A 241 10.37 13.95 7.28
C VAL A 241 9.30 13.67 8.33
N PRO A 242 8.68 14.70 8.94
CA PRO A 242 7.56 14.50 9.84
C PRO A 242 6.33 13.96 9.11
N ALA A 243 5.76 12.86 9.63
CA ALA A 243 4.56 12.22 9.10
C ALA A 243 3.61 11.81 10.26
N PRO A 244 3.07 12.77 11.01
CA PRO A 244 2.31 12.50 12.22
C PRO A 244 1.02 11.72 11.95
N LEU A 245 0.29 12.01 10.86
CA LEU A 245 -0.94 11.27 10.53
C LEU A 245 -0.63 9.82 10.16
N LEU A 246 0.40 9.57 9.36
CA LEU A 246 0.83 8.20 9.06
C LEU A 246 1.34 7.47 10.30
N SER A 247 1.99 8.17 11.25
CA SER A 247 2.40 7.58 12.53
C SER A 247 1.19 7.14 13.35
N GLY A 248 0.18 7.96 13.49
CA GLY A 248 -1.07 7.59 14.17
C GLY A 248 -1.82 6.46 13.43
N THR A 249 -1.76 6.47 12.09
CA THR A 249 -2.30 5.38 11.28
C THR A 249 -1.60 4.06 11.61
N LEU A 250 -0.27 4.04 11.73
CA LEU A 250 0.46 2.82 12.10
C LEU A 250 0.04 2.30 13.47
N GLU A 251 -0.09 3.18 14.48
CA GLU A 251 -0.54 2.75 15.82
C GLU A 251 -1.95 2.16 15.78
N THR A 252 -2.88 2.80 15.06
CA THR A 252 -4.23 2.27 14.84
C THR A 252 -4.21 0.89 14.19
N TRP A 253 -3.36 0.70 13.16
CA TRP A 253 -3.23 -0.59 12.48
C TRP A 253 -2.57 -1.66 13.37
N ARG A 254 -1.57 -1.32 14.19
CA ARG A 254 -0.98 -2.23 15.18
C ARG A 254 -2.02 -2.74 16.19
N GLU A 255 -2.87 -1.84 16.68
CA GLU A 255 -3.95 -2.21 17.58
C GLU A 255 -5.01 -3.09 16.89
N ALA A 256 -5.44 -2.71 15.70
CA ALA A 256 -6.40 -3.48 14.91
C ALA A 256 -5.85 -4.86 14.54
N THR A 257 -4.59 -4.95 14.11
CA THR A 257 -3.93 -6.22 13.76
C THR A 257 -3.81 -7.15 14.97
N ARG A 258 -3.50 -6.62 16.15
CA ARG A 258 -3.48 -7.44 17.40
C ARG A 258 -4.85 -8.04 17.72
N GLU A 259 -5.93 -7.30 17.46
CA GLU A 259 -7.28 -7.73 17.77
C GLU A 259 -7.83 -8.72 16.74
N MET A 260 -7.73 -8.41 15.46
CA MET A 260 -8.30 -9.27 14.40
C MET A 260 -7.36 -10.37 13.90
N GLY A 261 -6.11 -10.35 14.31
CA GLY A 261 -5.05 -11.25 13.83
C GLY A 261 -4.37 -10.81 12.52
N PRO A 262 -3.05 -11.05 12.35
CA PRO A 262 -2.28 -10.55 11.21
C PRO A 262 -2.69 -11.16 9.87
N GLN A 263 -3.35 -12.32 9.85
CA GLN A 263 -3.84 -12.98 8.65
C GLN A 263 -5.26 -12.57 8.26
N ALA A 264 -5.97 -11.81 9.11
CA ALA A 264 -7.30 -11.32 8.81
C ALA A 264 -7.26 -10.39 7.58
N ASP A 265 -8.35 -10.38 6.81
CA ASP A 265 -8.48 -9.42 5.71
C ASP A 265 -8.48 -7.99 6.26
N PHE A 266 -7.70 -7.12 5.65
CA PHE A 266 -7.47 -5.77 6.15
C PHE A 266 -8.74 -4.90 6.19
N THR A 267 -9.77 -5.22 5.40
CA THR A 267 -11.06 -4.52 5.43
C THR A 267 -11.83 -4.72 6.74
N ARG A 268 -11.44 -5.73 7.56
CA ARG A 268 -11.98 -5.94 8.90
C ARG A 268 -11.64 -4.83 9.91
N VAL A 269 -10.74 -3.91 9.58
CA VAL A 269 -10.49 -2.72 10.41
C VAL A 269 -11.79 -1.97 10.72
N HIS A 270 -12.76 -1.95 9.79
CA HIS A 270 -14.09 -1.40 10.04
C HIS A 270 -14.81 -2.10 11.23
N ALA A 271 -14.78 -3.43 11.25
CA ALA A 271 -15.40 -4.19 12.33
C ALA A 271 -14.70 -3.95 13.69
N VAL A 272 -13.36 -3.79 13.68
CA VAL A 272 -12.59 -3.45 14.89
C VAL A 272 -13.03 -2.09 15.44
N ILE A 273 -13.10 -1.06 14.56
CA ILE A 273 -13.57 0.27 14.97
C ILE A 273 -15.00 0.19 15.54
N ALA A 274 -15.90 -0.51 14.87
CA ALA A 274 -17.26 -0.68 15.33
C ALA A 274 -17.34 -1.39 16.71
N THR A 275 -16.55 -2.46 16.90
CA THR A 275 -16.55 -3.23 18.15
C THR A 275 -15.95 -2.45 19.33
N ARG A 276 -14.90 -1.65 19.10
CA ARG A 276 -14.27 -0.80 20.11
C ARG A 276 -15.11 0.41 20.51
N SER A 277 -16.05 0.78 19.64
CA SER A 277 -16.94 1.91 19.89
C SER A 277 -18.02 1.52 20.87
N VAL A 278 -18.13 2.26 21.98
CA VAL A 278 -19.25 2.17 22.93
C VAL A 278 -20.39 3.00 22.36
N SER A 279 -20.97 2.57 21.24
CA SER A 279 -21.95 3.33 20.49
C SER A 279 -23.14 3.74 21.37
N ARG A 280 -23.35 5.04 21.54
CA ARG A 280 -24.52 5.64 22.16
C ARG A 280 -25.34 6.30 21.06
N PRO A 281 -26.66 6.09 21.03
CA PRO A 281 -27.49 6.79 20.07
C PRO A 281 -27.30 8.32 20.18
N GLY A 282 -26.76 8.92 19.13
CA GLY A 282 -26.62 10.38 19.04
C GLY A 282 -27.93 11.06 18.69
N SER A 283 -28.12 12.31 19.14
CA SER A 283 -29.24 13.12 18.67
C SER A 283 -28.97 13.56 17.23
N ARG A 284 -29.97 13.50 16.37
CA ARG A 284 -29.89 14.08 15.02
C ARG A 284 -29.80 15.60 15.00
N GLU A 285 -30.10 16.26 16.11
CA GLU A 285 -29.97 17.70 16.24
C GLU A 285 -28.49 18.11 16.17
N GLY A 286 -28.13 18.94 15.20
CA GLY A 286 -26.74 19.34 14.94
C GLY A 286 -25.87 18.33 14.21
N PHE A 287 -26.37 17.14 13.89
CA PHE A 287 -25.63 16.17 13.08
C PHE A 287 -25.64 16.56 11.59
N SER A 288 -24.48 16.43 10.94
CA SER A 288 -24.33 16.63 9.50
C SER A 288 -23.40 15.60 8.90
N LEU A 289 -23.92 14.76 8.01
CA LEU A 289 -23.12 13.80 7.25
C LEU A 289 -22.09 14.50 6.33
N GLU A 290 -22.43 15.68 5.83
CA GLU A 290 -21.51 16.51 5.03
C GLU A 290 -20.27 16.91 5.84
N VAL A 291 -20.43 17.26 7.11
CA VAL A 291 -19.30 17.55 8.02
C VAL A 291 -18.36 16.37 8.13
N LEU A 292 -18.88 15.15 8.32
CA LEU A 292 -18.07 13.92 8.37
C LEU A 292 -17.33 13.68 7.05
N CYS A 293 -18.00 13.89 5.91
CA CYS A 293 -17.36 13.76 4.59
C CYS A 293 -16.24 14.80 4.39
N ARG A 294 -16.43 16.06 4.81
CA ARG A 294 -15.38 17.09 4.73
C ARG A 294 -14.21 16.79 5.67
N ALA A 295 -14.48 16.25 6.86
CA ALA A 295 -13.42 15.78 7.77
C ALA A 295 -12.59 14.66 7.16
N LEU A 296 -13.21 13.64 6.57
CA LEU A 296 -12.52 12.56 5.88
C LEU A 296 -11.69 13.07 4.67
N ALA A 297 -12.22 14.02 3.91
CA ALA A 297 -11.47 14.68 2.86
C ALA A 297 -10.22 15.39 3.41
N GLY A 298 -10.32 16.04 4.55
CA GLY A 298 -9.19 16.64 5.28
C GLY A 298 -8.13 15.63 5.67
N LEU A 299 -8.51 14.47 6.21
CA LEU A 299 -7.58 13.37 6.52
C LEU A 299 -6.84 12.88 5.28
N ASN A 300 -7.56 12.62 4.19
CA ASN A 300 -6.96 12.20 2.93
C ASN A 300 -5.98 13.26 2.38
N LEU A 301 -6.29 14.54 2.54
CA LEU A 301 -5.45 15.65 2.10
C LEU A 301 -4.17 15.76 2.91
N ILE A 302 -4.22 15.64 4.25
CA ILE A 302 -3.05 15.62 5.12
C ILE A 302 -2.15 14.43 4.75
N ALA A 303 -2.73 13.21 4.62
CA ALA A 303 -1.99 12.02 4.24
C ALA A 303 -1.29 12.18 2.87
N THR A 304 -1.99 12.76 1.88
CA THR A 304 -1.41 12.99 0.56
C THR A 304 -0.20 13.93 0.64
N ARG A 305 -0.28 14.99 1.44
CA ARG A 305 0.84 15.93 1.65
C ARG A 305 2.02 15.28 2.38
N GLU A 306 1.76 14.46 3.40
CA GLU A 306 2.82 13.66 4.03
C GLU A 306 3.50 12.74 3.02
N ALA A 307 2.73 12.01 2.23
CA ALA A 307 3.26 11.09 1.21
C ALA A 307 4.09 11.83 0.14
N MET A 308 3.65 12.99 -0.32
CA MET A 308 4.39 13.81 -1.30
C MET A 308 5.72 14.31 -0.74
N ARG A 309 5.76 14.77 0.54
CA ARG A 309 7.00 15.21 1.20
C ARG A 309 7.97 14.04 1.38
N ILE A 310 7.48 12.86 1.75
CA ILE A 310 8.31 11.66 1.85
C ILE A 310 8.86 11.27 0.48
N ALA A 311 8.04 11.35 -0.56
CA ALA A 311 8.46 11.03 -1.92
C ALA A 311 9.57 11.98 -2.42
N ASP A 312 9.38 13.29 -2.25
CA ASP A 312 10.35 14.31 -2.62
C ASP A 312 11.69 14.09 -1.89
N ALA A 313 11.66 13.87 -0.58
CA ALA A 313 12.85 13.59 0.23
C ALA A 313 13.56 12.27 -0.15
N GLU A 314 12.82 11.26 -0.61
CA GLU A 314 13.36 9.99 -1.12
C GLU A 314 13.89 10.12 -2.56
N GLY A 315 13.71 11.29 -3.19
CA GLY A 315 14.16 11.55 -4.56
C GLY A 315 13.20 11.00 -5.64
N LEU A 316 11.93 10.77 -5.27
CA LEU A 316 10.89 10.43 -6.23
C LEU A 316 10.26 11.73 -6.77
N ASP A 317 9.84 11.68 -8.03
CA ASP A 317 8.97 12.71 -8.59
C ASP A 317 7.55 12.59 -7.99
N PRO A 318 7.09 13.58 -7.20
CA PRO A 318 5.76 13.51 -6.56
C PRO A 318 4.60 13.42 -7.56
N VAL A 319 4.74 14.01 -8.75
CA VAL A 319 3.71 13.93 -9.81
C VAL A 319 3.60 12.49 -10.30
N ARG A 320 4.73 11.85 -10.57
CA ARG A 320 4.77 10.45 -10.99
C ARG A 320 4.26 9.50 -9.91
N LEU A 321 4.60 9.75 -8.63
CA LEU A 321 4.02 9.01 -7.51
C LEU A 321 2.49 9.05 -7.58
N LEU A 322 1.91 10.26 -7.71
CA LEU A 322 0.45 10.42 -7.72
C LEU A 322 -0.20 9.80 -8.95
N ASP A 323 0.44 9.83 -10.12
CA ASP A 323 -0.05 9.13 -11.31
C ASP A 323 -0.19 7.62 -11.07
N ILE A 324 0.81 7.01 -10.41
CA ILE A 324 0.78 5.59 -10.07
C ILE A 324 -0.26 5.31 -8.98
N VAL A 325 -0.32 6.13 -7.93
CA VAL A 325 -1.31 6.01 -6.86
C VAL A 325 -2.74 6.14 -7.39
N ASN A 326 -2.99 7.09 -8.31
CA ASN A 326 -4.29 7.31 -8.94
C ASN A 326 -4.76 6.14 -9.82
N ALA A 327 -3.83 5.33 -10.31
CA ALA A 327 -4.12 4.07 -10.99
C ALA A 327 -4.20 2.85 -10.04
N SER A 328 -4.07 3.07 -8.72
CA SER A 328 -3.88 2.01 -7.71
C SER A 328 -4.85 2.15 -6.52
N THR A 329 -4.58 1.43 -5.45
CA THR A 329 -5.46 1.31 -4.27
C THR A 329 -5.42 2.52 -3.33
N GLY A 330 -4.41 3.37 -3.41
CA GLY A 330 -4.27 4.61 -2.63
C GLY A 330 -5.04 5.80 -3.20
N ARG A 331 -5.69 5.65 -4.35
CA ARG A 331 -6.43 6.73 -5.03
C ARG A 331 -7.51 7.36 -4.15
N SER A 332 -7.53 8.69 -4.11
CA SER A 332 -8.58 9.50 -3.51
C SER A 332 -8.74 10.82 -4.30
N GLU A 333 -9.76 11.62 -4.00
CA GLU A 333 -9.85 12.98 -4.58
C GLU A 333 -8.66 13.86 -4.16
N ALA A 334 -8.13 13.67 -2.95
CA ALA A 334 -6.93 14.37 -2.49
C ALA A 334 -5.69 14.03 -3.34
N THR A 335 -5.51 12.76 -3.75
CA THR A 335 -4.41 12.37 -4.63
C THR A 335 -4.60 12.86 -6.07
N ARG A 336 -5.84 12.94 -6.54
CA ARG A 336 -6.18 13.51 -7.85
C ARG A 336 -5.94 15.01 -7.94
N SER A 337 -6.20 15.73 -6.84
CA SER A 337 -5.91 17.16 -6.72
C SER A 337 -4.45 17.48 -6.37
N ALA A 338 -3.56 16.49 -6.39
CA ALA A 338 -2.15 16.61 -6.01
C ALA A 338 -1.95 17.27 -4.63
N GLY A 339 -2.82 16.96 -3.68
CA GLY A 339 -2.77 17.56 -2.33
C GLY A 339 -3.15 19.04 -2.30
N VAL A 340 -3.65 19.60 -3.41
CA VAL A 340 -4.15 20.98 -3.47
C VAL A 340 -5.54 21.06 -2.85
N GLY A 341 -5.77 22.05 -2.01
CA GLY A 341 -7.02 22.30 -1.30
C GLY A 341 -6.78 22.75 0.13
N GLU A 342 -7.85 23.13 0.80
CA GLU A 342 -7.80 23.50 2.21
C GLU A 342 -8.33 22.37 3.08
N VAL A 343 -7.62 22.13 4.18
CA VAL A 343 -8.13 21.22 5.22
C VAL A 343 -9.22 21.95 6.00
N ASP A 344 -10.43 21.41 5.97
CA ASP A 344 -11.55 21.97 6.73
C ASP A 344 -11.38 21.67 8.22
N ARG A 345 -10.74 22.62 8.92
CA ARG A 345 -10.44 22.53 10.36
C ARG A 345 -11.70 22.44 11.20
N LEU A 346 -12.73 23.19 10.80
CA LEU A 346 -14.01 23.18 11.51
C LEU A 346 -14.70 21.83 11.37
N ALA A 347 -14.71 21.26 10.17
CA ALA A 347 -15.28 19.93 9.94
C ALA A 347 -14.54 18.84 10.72
N LEU A 348 -13.20 18.87 10.79
CA LEU A 348 -12.41 17.94 11.61
C LEU A 348 -12.73 18.08 13.11
N ALA A 349 -12.82 19.32 13.62
CA ALA A 349 -13.16 19.57 15.02
C ALA A 349 -14.58 19.06 15.35
N GLN A 350 -15.55 19.36 14.50
CA GLN A 350 -16.94 18.91 14.66
C GLN A 350 -17.07 17.38 14.53
N ALA A 351 -16.39 16.77 13.57
CA ALA A 351 -16.38 15.30 13.42
C ALA A 351 -15.80 14.59 14.65
N ARG A 352 -14.71 15.12 15.22
CA ARG A 352 -14.14 14.64 16.49
C ARG A 352 -15.18 14.73 17.63
N GLU A 353 -15.86 15.86 17.74
CA GLU A 353 -16.87 16.05 18.78
C GLU A 353 -18.05 15.09 18.60
N LEU A 354 -18.56 14.92 17.39
CA LEU A 354 -19.63 13.96 17.08
C LEU A 354 -19.20 12.52 17.43
N ALA A 355 -18.00 12.12 17.07
CA ALA A 355 -17.47 10.79 17.41
C ALA A 355 -17.36 10.61 18.92
N ALA A 356 -16.83 11.59 19.64
CA ALA A 356 -16.70 11.55 21.10
C ALA A 356 -18.05 11.46 21.81
N GLN A 357 -19.03 12.28 21.40
CA GLN A 357 -20.40 12.26 21.95
C GLN A 357 -21.06 10.89 21.74
N ALA A 358 -20.87 10.27 20.60
CA ALA A 358 -21.40 8.95 20.29
C ALA A 358 -20.56 7.80 20.87
N GLY A 359 -19.43 8.09 21.53
CA GLY A 359 -18.53 7.07 22.09
C GLY A 359 -17.81 6.25 21.02
N ILE A 360 -17.53 6.83 19.87
CA ILE A 360 -16.86 6.16 18.76
C ILE A 360 -15.33 6.24 18.95
N TRP A 361 -14.67 5.12 18.74
CA TRP A 361 -13.20 5.07 18.67
C TRP A 361 -12.74 5.55 17.29
N ALA A 362 -12.30 6.80 17.22
CA ALA A 362 -11.98 7.51 15.98
C ALA A 362 -10.57 8.17 16.03
N PRO A 363 -9.49 7.35 16.17
CA PRO A 363 -8.15 7.88 16.42
C PRO A 363 -7.61 8.78 15.30
N LEU A 364 -7.93 8.52 14.03
CA LEU A 364 -7.46 9.38 12.93
C LEU A 364 -8.22 10.72 12.89
N THR A 365 -9.52 10.70 13.18
CA THR A 365 -10.34 11.93 13.29
C THR A 365 -9.83 12.80 14.44
N GLU A 366 -9.52 12.22 15.60
CA GLU A 366 -8.94 12.93 16.74
C GLU A 366 -7.60 13.57 16.40
N LEU A 367 -6.71 12.78 15.78
CA LEU A 367 -5.37 13.25 15.37
C LEU A 367 -5.45 14.31 14.29
N GLY A 368 -6.28 14.13 13.26
CA GLY A 368 -6.49 15.12 12.20
C GLY A 368 -7.00 16.46 12.74
N ALA A 369 -7.93 16.44 13.70
CA ALA A 369 -8.40 17.64 14.38
C ALA A 369 -7.29 18.34 15.18
N ALA A 370 -6.46 17.57 15.92
CA ALA A 370 -5.32 18.10 16.67
C ALA A 370 -4.26 18.73 15.76
N LEU A 371 -3.88 18.07 14.67
CA LEU A 371 -2.93 18.58 13.68
C LEU A 371 -3.43 19.87 13.03
N SER A 372 -4.73 19.93 12.72
CA SER A 372 -5.33 21.11 12.11
C SER A 372 -5.39 22.30 13.07
N ALA A 373 -5.62 22.09 14.35
CA ALA A 373 -5.61 23.14 15.39
C ALA A 373 -4.20 23.69 15.60
N GLY A 374 -3.15 22.87 15.54
CA GLY A 374 -1.76 23.27 15.72
C GLY A 374 -1.16 24.10 14.58
N GLY A 375 -1.90 24.33 13.50
CA GLY A 375 -1.49 25.22 12.40
C GLY A 375 -0.25 24.74 11.63
N THR A 376 0.00 23.42 11.59
CA THR A 376 1.13 22.83 10.87
C THR A 376 1.08 23.13 9.36
N ASP A 377 2.24 23.18 8.69
CA ASP A 377 2.31 23.39 7.23
C ASP A 377 1.61 22.30 6.41
N LEU A 378 1.33 21.14 7.01
CA LEU A 378 0.53 20.07 6.44
C LEU A 378 -0.93 20.48 6.20
N VAL A 379 -1.43 21.46 6.99
CA VAL A 379 -2.80 21.94 6.95
C VAL A 379 -2.92 23.19 6.07
N LYS A 380 -1.86 23.98 6.01
CA LYS A 380 -1.80 25.17 5.12
C LYS A 380 -1.47 24.70 3.70
N GLY A 381 -2.29 25.05 2.72
CA GLY A 381 -1.96 24.86 1.31
C GLY A 381 -0.71 25.66 0.99
N GLY A 382 0.46 25.01 0.92
CA GLY A 382 1.67 25.64 0.43
C GLY A 382 1.50 25.93 -1.05
N SER A 383 1.55 27.21 -1.44
CA SER A 383 1.86 27.59 -2.82
C SER A 383 3.30 27.14 -3.09
N HIS A 384 3.47 26.05 -3.82
CA HIS A 384 4.77 25.77 -4.45
C HIS A 384 4.93 26.82 -5.56
N GLY A 385 5.78 27.84 -5.32
CA GLY A 385 6.26 28.78 -6.31
C GLY A 385 7.25 28.12 -7.27
#